data_f3f436d88a98721c9c13b385383ae735
#
_entry.id   f3f436d88a98721c9c13b385383ae735
#
_cell.length_a   1.000
_cell.length_b   1.000
_cell.length_c   1.000
_cell.angle_alpha   90.00
_cell.angle_beta   90.00
_cell.angle_gamma   90.00
#
_symmetry.space_group_name_H-M   'P 1'
#
loop_
_entity.id
_entity.type
_entity.pdbx_description
1 polymer ?
#
loop_
_entity_poly.entity_id
_entity_poly.type
_entity_poly.pdbx_seq_one_letter_code
_entity_poly.pdbx_strand_id
1 'polypeptide(L)'
;MSPKAVKYPALNVAAATAELVKGMLALYSQAQIIPRVVPLEDEEISMEVRLPVHEDELSHARDQIHGLVIQLQEEYDVLILVYTIPLHG
;
A
#
# COMPACT_ATOMS: atom_id res chain seq x y z
N MET A 1 0.51 -22.78 -11.33
CA MET A 1 -0.81 -22.30 -10.90
C MET A 1 -0.71 -20.85 -10.48
N SER A 2 -1.64 -20.05 -10.90
CA SER A 2 -1.66 -18.63 -10.53
C SER A 2 -2.16 -18.45 -9.09
N PRO A 3 -1.51 -17.60 -8.26
CA PRO A 3 -2.03 -17.27 -6.95
C PRO A 3 -3.44 -16.70 -6.97
N LYS A 4 -3.83 -16.10 -8.09
CA LYS A 4 -5.17 -15.53 -8.25
C LYS A 4 -6.28 -16.58 -8.21
N ALA A 5 -5.95 -17.84 -8.41
CA ALA A 5 -6.93 -18.92 -8.35
C ALA A 5 -7.28 -19.29 -6.91
N VAL A 6 -6.55 -18.81 -5.94
CA VAL A 6 -6.82 -19.09 -4.53
C VAL A 6 -8.09 -18.37 -4.10
N LYS A 7 -8.99 -19.12 -3.47
CA LYS A 7 -10.32 -18.61 -3.09
C LYS A 7 -10.40 -18.29 -1.60
N TYR A 8 -9.43 -17.59 -1.09
CA TYR A 8 -9.42 -17.18 0.31
C TYR A 8 -9.14 -15.68 0.38
N PRO A 9 -10.17 -14.84 0.10
CA PRO A 9 -9.98 -13.39 0.02
C PRO A 9 -9.34 -12.80 1.27
N ALA A 10 -9.70 -13.29 2.44
CA ALA A 10 -9.13 -12.78 3.69
C ALA A 10 -7.62 -13.06 3.77
N LEU A 11 -7.18 -14.22 3.30
CA LEU A 11 -5.76 -14.55 3.28
C LEU A 11 -5.02 -13.72 2.24
N ASN A 12 -5.64 -13.47 1.09
CA ASN A 12 -5.05 -12.62 0.07
C ASN A 12 -4.89 -11.18 0.57
N VAL A 13 -5.90 -10.66 1.27
CA VAL A 13 -5.83 -9.33 1.85
C VAL A 13 -4.72 -9.26 2.90
N ALA A 14 -4.62 -10.25 3.77
CA ALA A 14 -3.59 -10.28 4.80
C ALA A 14 -2.19 -10.35 4.20
N ALA A 15 -2.00 -11.23 3.19
CA ALA A 15 -0.71 -11.38 2.53
C ALA A 15 -0.32 -10.10 1.78
N ALA A 16 -1.24 -9.51 1.05
CA ALA A 16 -0.98 -8.27 0.33
C ALA A 16 -0.65 -7.13 1.29
N THR A 17 -1.37 -7.04 2.40
CA THR A 17 -1.12 -6.02 3.43
C THR A 17 0.29 -6.16 3.97
N ALA A 18 0.71 -7.38 4.33
CA ALA A 18 2.04 -7.62 4.88
C ALA A 18 3.12 -7.25 3.86
N GLU A 19 2.95 -7.65 2.60
CA GLU A 19 3.92 -7.33 1.56
C GLU A 19 3.97 -5.83 1.27
N LEU A 20 2.83 -5.16 1.32
CA LEU A 20 2.76 -3.71 1.10
C LEU A 20 3.52 -2.97 2.21
N VAL A 21 3.25 -3.30 3.46
CA VAL A 21 3.94 -2.68 4.61
C VAL A 21 5.44 -2.92 4.51
N LYS A 22 5.83 -4.16 4.24
CA LYS A 22 7.23 -4.53 4.11
C LYS A 22 7.92 -3.75 2.99
N GLY A 23 7.26 -3.65 1.83
CA GLY A 23 7.81 -2.92 0.69
C GLY A 23 7.94 -1.44 0.95
N MET A 24 6.94 -0.83 1.59
CA MET A 24 7.00 0.59 1.92
C MET A 24 8.11 0.90 2.93
N LEU A 25 8.28 0.05 3.93
CA LEU A 25 9.34 0.22 4.92
C LEU A 25 10.72 -0.04 4.32
N ALA A 26 10.81 -0.86 3.29
CA ALA A 26 12.07 -1.05 2.58
C ALA A 26 12.45 0.19 1.77
N LEU A 27 11.46 0.89 1.22
CA LEU A 27 11.68 2.14 0.50
C LEU A 27 11.94 3.32 1.44
N TYR A 28 11.17 3.39 2.51
CA TYR A 28 11.24 4.47 3.49
C TYR A 28 11.13 3.89 4.89
N SER A 29 12.27 3.59 5.51
CA SER A 29 12.31 2.90 6.81
C SER A 29 11.64 3.67 7.94
N GLN A 30 11.48 4.99 7.80
CA GLN A 30 10.85 5.83 8.82
C GLN A 30 9.42 6.21 8.46
N ALA A 31 8.83 5.56 7.46
CA ALA A 31 7.46 5.82 7.10
C ALA A 31 6.52 5.43 8.25
N GLN A 32 5.50 6.26 8.46
CA GLN A 32 4.43 5.95 9.40
C GLN A 32 3.24 5.42 8.60
N ILE A 33 2.87 4.18 8.87
CA ILE A 33 1.82 3.50 8.12
C ILE A 33 0.61 3.35 9.03
N ILE A 34 -0.51 3.95 8.61
CA ILE A 34 -1.74 3.97 9.40
C ILE A 34 -2.82 3.27 8.59
N PRO A 35 -3.19 2.04 8.97
CA PRO A 35 -4.29 1.35 8.30
C PRO A 35 -5.62 2.06 8.56
N ARG A 36 -6.47 2.08 7.54
CA ARG A 36 -7.82 2.61 7.68
C ARG A 36 -8.79 1.45 7.82
N VAL A 37 -9.63 1.52 8.83
CA VAL A 37 -10.60 0.47 9.11
C VAL A 37 -11.80 0.59 8.19
N VAL A 38 -12.20 1.84 7.87
CA VAL A 38 -13.36 2.09 7.02
C VAL A 38 -12.86 2.48 5.63
N PRO A 39 -13.18 1.69 4.60
CA PRO A 39 -12.77 2.03 3.25
C PRO A 39 -13.50 3.27 2.75
N LEU A 40 -12.81 4.03 1.90
CA LEU A 40 -13.38 5.25 1.32
C LEU A 40 -14.11 4.98 0.01
N GLU A 41 -13.74 3.89 -0.66
CA GLU A 41 -14.37 3.45 -1.89
C GLU A 41 -14.57 1.94 -1.79
N ASP A 42 -14.34 1.22 -2.85
CA ASP A 42 -14.50 -0.24 -2.87
C ASP A 42 -13.20 -0.99 -2.59
N GLU A 43 -12.20 -0.29 -2.10
CA GLU A 43 -10.92 -0.94 -1.84
C GLU A 43 -11.00 -1.90 -0.66
N GLU A 44 -10.21 -2.97 -0.74
CA GLU A 44 -10.12 -3.98 0.31
C GLU A 44 -9.03 -3.63 1.32
N ILE A 45 -8.04 -2.84 0.90
CA ILE A 45 -6.95 -2.38 1.74
C ILE A 45 -6.86 -0.87 1.59
N SER A 46 -6.88 -0.15 2.70
CA SER A 46 -6.75 1.30 2.68
C SER A 46 -5.76 1.72 3.77
N MET A 47 -4.80 2.54 3.37
CA MET A 47 -3.75 2.99 4.28
C MET A 47 -3.41 4.45 4.05
N GLU A 48 -3.06 5.15 5.13
CA GLU A 48 -2.43 6.44 5.06
C GLU A 48 -0.94 6.22 5.35
N VAL A 49 -0.08 6.79 4.52
CA VAL A 49 1.36 6.65 4.69
C VAL A 49 1.98 8.03 4.81
N ARG A 50 2.62 8.28 5.94
CA ARG A 50 3.33 9.53 6.19
C ARG A 50 4.81 9.31 5.97
N LEU A 51 5.38 10.05 5.04
CA LEU A 51 6.76 9.85 4.61
C LEU A 51 7.66 10.99 5.06
N PRO A 52 8.91 10.69 5.46
CA PRO A 52 9.88 11.70 5.86
C PRO A 52 10.52 12.37 4.64
N VAL A 53 9.69 12.96 3.78
CA VAL A 53 10.14 13.64 2.56
C VAL A 53 9.48 15.01 2.49
N HIS A 54 10.10 15.92 1.73
CA HIS A 54 9.53 17.23 1.47
C HIS A 54 8.45 17.12 0.39
N GLU A 55 7.57 18.11 0.33
CA GLU A 55 6.47 18.10 -0.64
C GLU A 55 6.95 17.97 -2.08
N ASP A 56 8.08 18.56 -2.41
CA ASP A 56 8.62 18.50 -3.76
C ASP A 56 9.13 17.10 -4.13
N GLU A 57 9.39 16.27 -3.13
CA GLU A 57 9.82 14.88 -3.35
C GLU A 57 8.65 13.90 -3.27
N LEU A 58 7.49 14.37 -2.87
CA LEU A 58 6.35 13.51 -2.59
C LEU A 58 5.82 12.82 -3.86
N SER A 59 5.87 13.51 -4.99
CA SER A 59 5.44 12.94 -6.26
C SER A 59 6.25 11.71 -6.64
N HIS A 60 7.57 11.78 -6.46
CA HIS A 60 8.44 10.65 -6.74
C HIS A 60 8.16 9.48 -5.79
N ALA A 61 7.95 9.79 -4.51
CA ALA A 61 7.63 8.76 -3.53
C ALA A 61 6.30 8.09 -3.84
N ARG A 62 5.31 8.85 -4.26
CA ARG A 62 4.01 8.31 -4.68
C ARG A 62 4.15 7.35 -5.85
N ASP A 63 4.98 7.70 -6.82
CA ASP A 63 5.21 6.85 -7.98
C ASP A 63 5.82 5.51 -7.58
N GLN A 64 6.77 5.52 -6.67
CA GLN A 64 7.39 4.29 -6.19
C GLN A 64 6.38 3.41 -5.44
N ILE A 65 5.60 4.02 -4.56
CA ILE A 65 4.58 3.27 -3.81
C ILE A 65 3.49 2.78 -4.73
N HIS A 66 3.10 3.59 -5.71
CA HIS A 66 2.08 3.19 -6.68
C HIS A 66 2.51 1.97 -7.49
N GLY A 67 3.78 1.92 -7.88
CA GLY A 67 4.32 0.74 -8.56
C GLY A 67 4.19 -0.53 -7.71
N LEU A 68 4.49 -0.42 -6.43
CA LEU A 68 4.34 -1.52 -5.50
C LEU A 68 2.87 -1.93 -5.35
N VAL A 69 1.98 -0.94 -5.25
CA VAL A 69 0.54 -1.19 -5.14
C VAL A 69 0.02 -1.95 -6.36
N ILE A 70 0.37 -1.49 -7.56
CA ILE A 70 -0.06 -2.14 -8.80
C ILE A 70 0.41 -3.59 -8.84
N GLN A 71 1.66 -3.83 -8.48
CA GLN A 71 2.22 -5.18 -8.46
C GLN A 71 1.44 -6.09 -7.53
N LEU A 72 1.12 -5.61 -6.34
CA LEU A 72 0.40 -6.41 -5.35
C LEU A 72 -1.07 -6.62 -5.73
N GLN A 73 -1.70 -5.62 -6.34
CA GLN A 73 -3.07 -5.77 -6.83
C GLN A 73 -3.17 -6.86 -7.88
N GLU A 74 -2.18 -6.95 -8.75
CA GLU A 74 -2.16 -7.99 -9.77
C GLU A 74 -1.84 -9.35 -9.17
N GLU A 75 -0.92 -9.39 -8.21
CA GLU A 75 -0.48 -10.66 -7.63
C GLU A 75 -1.56 -11.30 -6.76
N TYR A 76 -2.25 -10.50 -5.97
CA TYR A 76 -3.22 -11.00 -4.98
C TYR A 76 -4.67 -10.75 -5.35
N ASP A 77 -4.92 -10.09 -6.47
CA ASP A 77 -6.29 -9.78 -6.93
C ASP A 77 -7.08 -9.04 -5.85
N VAL A 78 -6.49 -7.99 -5.30
CA VAL A 78 -7.11 -7.14 -4.27
C VAL A 78 -7.03 -5.67 -4.71
N LEU A 79 -7.94 -4.86 -4.22
CA LEU A 79 -7.93 -3.41 -4.46
C LEU A 79 -7.25 -2.72 -3.29
N ILE A 80 -6.27 -1.90 -3.60
CA ILE A 80 -5.45 -1.21 -2.60
C ILE A 80 -5.48 0.29 -2.85
N LEU A 81 -5.74 1.04 -1.80
CA LEU A 81 -5.70 2.50 -1.85
C LEU A 81 -4.70 2.98 -0.78
N VAL A 82 -3.72 3.76 -1.22
CA VAL A 82 -2.71 4.32 -0.32
C VAL A 82 -2.69 5.83 -0.47
N TYR A 83 -2.91 6.53 0.64
CA TYR A 83 -2.76 7.98 0.71
C TYR A 83 -1.37 8.30 1.21
N THR A 84 -0.61 9.02 0.41
CA THR A 84 0.76 9.39 0.73
C THR A 84 0.82 10.86 1.06
N ILE A 85 1.27 11.18 2.27
CA ILE A 85 1.41 12.56 2.72
C ILE A 85 2.79 12.77 3.35
N PRO A 86 3.29 14.02 3.36
CA PRO A 86 4.56 14.28 4.04
C PRO A 86 4.38 14.23 5.55
N LEU A 87 5.40 13.72 6.23
CA LEU A 87 5.38 13.60 7.70
C LEU A 87 5.30 14.98 8.36
N HIS A 88 5.96 15.95 7.76
CA HIS A 88 5.96 17.34 8.20
C HIS A 88 5.28 18.17 7.13
N GLY A 89 3.98 18.27 7.27
CA GLY A 89 3.14 18.98 6.31
C GLY A 89 3.25 20.47 6.39
#